data_275f1e353923154227f0a78849c5b758
#
_entry.id   275f1e353923154227f0a78849c5b758
#
_cell.length_a   1.000
_cell.length_b   1.000
_cell.length_c   1.000
_cell.angle_alpha   90.00
_cell.angle_beta   90.00
_cell.angle_gamma   90.00
#
_symmetry.space_group_name_H-M   'P 1'
#
loop_
_entity.id
_entity.type
_entity.pdbx_description
1 polymer ?
#
loop_
_entity_poly.entity_id
_entity_poly.type
_entity_poly.pdbx_seq_one_letter_code
_entity_poly.pdbx_strand_id
1 'polypeptide(L)'
;MEKLKIKEAIVVEGRDDTAVLKQVTDALIIETHGFGIAKTTWELLEKAYKEKGLIILTDPDFSGEEIRKKIVKNFPESKHAYMPRKKATKKGDIGIENASPEDVKKVLEKVCTVKSDGQDIFSLEDLDKAGLIGTKEAKELREKVGAILGIGYGNGNAMLKKLNSFGIKKEEFILILLLKRQVVLHHSIHFPLYIQFLNTLLNQFLQVLTYQ
;
A
#
# COMPACT_ATOMS: atom_id res chain seq x y z
N MET A 1 23.07 6.85 1.98
CA MET A 1 22.19 8.01 2.29
C MET A 1 21.08 7.54 3.21
N GLU A 2 20.82 8.26 4.30
CA GLU A 2 19.71 7.95 5.18
C GLU A 2 18.37 8.18 4.45
N LYS A 3 17.46 7.20 4.53
CA LYS A 3 16.17 7.25 3.85
C LYS A 3 15.18 8.14 4.60
N LEU A 4 14.34 8.84 3.84
CA LEU A 4 13.25 9.63 4.38
C LEU A 4 12.15 8.75 4.96
N LYS A 5 11.73 9.05 6.16
CA LYS A 5 10.55 8.45 6.80
C LYS A 5 9.32 9.28 6.41
N ILE A 6 8.59 8.84 5.41
CA ILE A 6 7.44 9.55 4.83
C ILE A 6 6.15 8.86 5.24
N LYS A 7 5.17 9.63 5.72
CA LYS A 7 3.85 9.14 6.12
C LYS A 7 2.99 8.77 4.90
N GLU A 8 2.94 9.65 3.91
CA GLU A 8 2.08 9.53 2.74
C GLU A 8 2.50 8.38 1.82
N ALA A 9 1.59 7.88 0.99
CA ALA A 9 1.92 7.07 -0.16
C ALA A 9 2.39 7.96 -1.31
N ILE A 10 3.42 7.52 -2.04
CA ILE A 10 3.95 8.26 -3.20
C ILE A 10 3.41 7.62 -4.46
N VAL A 11 2.79 8.43 -5.33
CA VAL A 11 2.24 8.00 -6.61
C VAL A 11 3.21 8.39 -7.72
N VAL A 12 3.59 7.40 -8.53
CA VAL A 12 4.51 7.53 -9.67
C VAL A 12 3.94 6.86 -10.92
N GLU A 13 4.59 7.02 -12.06
CA GLU A 13 4.14 6.43 -13.32
C GLU A 13 4.52 4.97 -13.45
N GLY A 14 5.77 4.61 -13.15
CA GLY A 14 6.29 3.29 -13.47
C GLY A 14 7.32 2.72 -12.51
N ARG A 15 7.89 1.59 -12.96
CA ARG A 15 8.86 0.80 -12.20
C ARG A 15 10.21 1.49 -12.05
N ASP A 16 10.61 2.25 -13.05
CA ASP A 16 11.92 2.90 -13.07
C ASP A 16 11.93 4.05 -12.06
N ASP A 17 10.83 4.82 -11.94
CA ASP A 17 10.62 5.80 -10.86
C ASP A 17 10.68 5.14 -9.49
N THR A 18 10.00 4.00 -9.36
CA THR A 18 9.99 3.20 -8.13
C THR A 18 11.41 2.79 -7.73
N ALA A 19 12.27 2.45 -8.69
CA ALA A 19 13.64 2.03 -8.42
C ALA A 19 14.48 3.16 -7.80
N VAL A 20 14.32 4.40 -8.27
CA VAL A 20 14.98 5.58 -7.71
C VAL A 20 14.41 5.91 -6.32
N LEU A 21 13.08 5.89 -6.18
CA LEU A 21 12.43 6.17 -4.88
C LEU A 21 12.83 5.23 -3.76
N LYS A 22 13.03 3.94 -4.06
CA LYS A 22 13.50 2.95 -3.06
C LYS A 22 14.88 3.24 -2.48
N GLN A 23 15.70 4.03 -3.16
CA GLN A 23 16.97 4.49 -2.62
C GLN A 23 16.79 5.64 -1.63
N VAL A 24 15.68 6.38 -1.72
CA VAL A 24 15.40 7.62 -0.99
C VAL A 24 14.46 7.39 0.20
N THR A 25 13.50 6.47 0.08
CA THR A 25 12.48 6.23 1.11
C THR A 25 11.98 4.80 1.13
N ASP A 26 11.42 4.38 2.28
CA ASP A 26 10.68 3.14 2.45
C ASP A 26 9.15 3.34 2.43
N ALA A 27 8.67 4.54 2.06
CA ALA A 27 7.25 4.83 1.92
C ALA A 27 6.53 3.84 0.97
N LEU A 28 5.22 3.74 1.08
CA LEU A 28 4.41 3.02 0.11
C LEU A 28 4.49 3.76 -1.23
N ILE A 29 4.83 3.03 -2.30
CA ILE A 29 4.86 3.57 -3.66
C ILE A 29 3.74 2.89 -4.46
N ILE A 30 2.94 3.67 -5.18
CA ILE A 30 1.84 3.20 -6.03
C ILE A 30 2.15 3.64 -7.46
N GLU A 31 2.27 2.67 -8.36
CA GLU A 31 2.53 2.88 -9.80
C GLU A 31 1.19 2.98 -10.55
N THR A 32 1.05 3.99 -11.41
CA THR A 32 -0.17 4.18 -12.22
C THR A 32 -0.15 3.38 -13.52
N HIS A 33 1.04 3.01 -14.00
CA HIS A 33 1.27 2.33 -15.27
C HIS A 33 0.69 3.10 -16.47
N GLY A 34 0.87 4.42 -16.46
CA GLY A 34 0.45 5.34 -17.53
C GLY A 34 -1.00 5.81 -17.39
N PHE A 35 -1.56 6.30 -18.51
CA PHE A 35 -2.88 6.97 -18.55
C PHE A 35 -4.07 6.08 -18.18
N GLY A 36 -3.98 4.78 -18.47
CA GLY A 36 -5.03 3.79 -18.28
C GLY A 36 -5.02 3.21 -16.86
N ILE A 37 -5.06 4.04 -15.82
CA ILE A 37 -5.01 3.59 -14.43
C ILE A 37 -6.07 2.51 -14.18
N ALA A 38 -5.63 1.29 -13.82
CA ALA A 38 -6.50 0.16 -13.59
C ALA A 38 -7.44 0.39 -12.40
N LYS A 39 -8.62 -0.25 -12.41
CA LYS A 39 -9.58 -0.16 -11.30
C LYS A 39 -8.96 -0.53 -9.96
N THR A 40 -8.17 -1.59 -9.92
CA THR A 40 -7.45 -2.04 -8.71
C THR A 40 -6.45 -1.00 -8.20
N THR A 41 -5.82 -0.22 -9.10
CA THR A 41 -4.95 0.89 -8.71
C THR A 41 -5.74 2.05 -8.13
N TRP A 42 -6.92 2.36 -8.69
CA TRP A 42 -7.81 3.38 -8.11
C TRP A 42 -8.28 3.02 -6.70
N GLU A 43 -8.67 1.79 -6.46
CA GLU A 43 -9.05 1.27 -5.13
C GLU A 43 -7.89 1.40 -4.13
N LEU A 44 -6.67 1.11 -4.58
CA LEU A 44 -5.46 1.24 -3.76
C LEU A 44 -5.12 2.71 -3.44
N LEU A 45 -5.27 3.61 -4.43
CA LEU A 45 -5.09 5.06 -4.26
C LEU A 45 -6.12 5.61 -3.26
N GLU A 46 -7.39 5.22 -3.38
CA GLU A 46 -8.45 5.66 -2.48
C GLU A 46 -8.17 5.24 -1.03
N LYS A 47 -7.77 3.98 -0.82
CA LYS A 47 -7.38 3.50 0.50
C LYS A 47 -6.19 4.26 1.07
N ALA A 48 -5.13 4.43 0.28
CA ALA A 48 -3.94 5.16 0.71
C ALA A 48 -4.25 6.63 1.01
N TYR A 49 -5.09 7.27 0.21
CA TYR A 49 -5.53 8.65 0.44
C TYR A 49 -6.24 8.83 1.78
N LYS A 50 -7.20 7.96 2.10
CA LYS A 50 -7.96 8.01 3.36
C LYS A 50 -7.09 7.75 4.59
N GLU A 51 -6.14 6.81 4.50
CA GLU A 51 -5.36 6.36 5.66
C GLU A 51 -4.12 7.22 5.93
N LYS A 52 -3.50 7.76 4.93
CA LYS A 52 -2.19 8.43 5.07
C LYS A 52 -1.97 9.64 4.19
N GLY A 53 -2.84 9.88 3.22
CA GLY A 53 -2.64 10.90 2.19
C GLY A 53 -1.75 10.43 1.03
N LEU A 54 -1.72 11.22 -0.03
CA LEU A 54 -0.90 10.94 -1.22
C LEU A 54 0.09 12.09 -1.47
N ILE A 55 1.26 11.73 -1.99
CA ILE A 55 2.20 12.63 -2.68
C ILE A 55 2.24 12.21 -4.13
N ILE A 56 1.93 13.09 -5.06
CA ILE A 56 1.99 12.83 -6.49
C ILE A 56 3.34 13.31 -7.01
N LEU A 57 4.16 12.38 -7.50
CA LEU A 57 5.45 12.62 -8.12
C LEU A 57 5.46 11.93 -9.49
N THR A 58 4.97 12.63 -10.49
CA THR A 58 4.94 12.20 -11.89
C THR A 58 6.01 12.92 -12.70
N ASP A 59 6.31 12.41 -13.88
CA ASP A 59 7.30 12.99 -14.78
C ASP A 59 6.98 14.45 -15.12
N PRO A 60 8.00 15.29 -15.31
CA PRO A 60 7.81 16.69 -15.69
C PRO A 60 7.57 16.85 -17.19
N ASP A 61 6.61 16.07 -17.72
CA ASP A 61 6.18 16.06 -19.10
C ASP A 61 4.64 16.15 -19.22
N PHE A 62 4.13 16.07 -20.46
CA PHE A 62 2.69 16.14 -20.70
C PHE A 62 1.92 14.95 -20.12
N SER A 63 2.47 13.74 -20.24
CA SER A 63 1.85 12.51 -19.72
C SER A 63 1.70 12.57 -18.21
N GLY A 64 2.79 12.89 -17.52
CA GLY A 64 2.79 13.01 -16.06
C GLY A 64 1.84 14.07 -15.52
N GLU A 65 1.70 15.19 -16.23
CA GLU A 65 0.76 16.23 -15.83
C GLU A 65 -0.70 15.79 -16.00
N GLU A 66 -1.03 15.05 -17.05
CA GLU A 66 -2.36 14.50 -17.26
C GLU A 66 -2.73 13.42 -16.22
N ILE A 67 -1.77 12.55 -15.87
CA ILE A 67 -1.95 11.58 -14.78
C ILE A 67 -2.20 12.30 -13.46
N ARG A 68 -1.40 13.32 -13.16
CA ARG A 68 -1.55 14.19 -11.98
C ARG A 68 -2.94 14.80 -11.90
N LYS A 69 -3.45 15.41 -12.98
CA LYS A 69 -4.80 15.98 -13.05
C LYS A 69 -5.88 14.97 -12.75
N LYS A 70 -5.77 13.74 -13.31
CA LYS A 70 -6.73 12.66 -13.04
C LYS A 70 -6.75 12.27 -11.55
N ILE A 71 -5.57 12.15 -10.93
CA ILE A 71 -5.45 11.79 -9.51
C ILE A 71 -6.05 12.90 -8.64
N VAL A 72 -5.68 14.17 -8.88
CA VAL A 72 -6.17 15.31 -8.09
C VAL A 72 -7.69 15.50 -8.20
N LYS A 73 -8.27 15.22 -9.35
CA LYS A 73 -9.73 15.28 -9.53
C LYS A 73 -10.47 14.37 -8.56
N ASN A 74 -9.90 13.21 -8.20
CA ASN A 74 -10.48 12.24 -7.28
C ASN A 74 -9.98 12.43 -5.83
N PHE A 75 -8.77 12.98 -5.67
CA PHE A 75 -8.06 13.11 -4.39
C PHE A 75 -7.48 14.53 -4.26
N PRO A 76 -8.33 15.56 -4.03
CA PRO A 76 -7.94 16.96 -4.12
C PRO A 76 -6.92 17.44 -3.08
N GLU A 77 -6.85 16.78 -1.92
CA GLU A 77 -5.90 17.13 -0.86
C GLU A 77 -4.53 16.43 -1.01
N SER A 78 -4.31 15.76 -2.17
CA SER A 78 -3.00 15.16 -2.45
C SER A 78 -1.92 16.23 -2.52
N LYS A 79 -0.75 15.94 -1.95
CA LYS A 79 0.42 16.81 -2.03
C LYS A 79 1.11 16.66 -3.38
N HIS A 80 1.70 17.74 -3.86
CA HIS A 80 2.36 17.79 -5.15
C HIS A 80 3.87 17.90 -5.00
N ALA A 81 4.60 16.90 -5.43
CA ALA A 81 6.04 16.95 -5.61
C ALA A 81 6.35 17.20 -7.09
N TYR A 82 7.16 18.22 -7.36
CA TYR A 82 7.55 18.58 -8.72
C TYR A 82 9.06 18.45 -8.90
N MET A 83 9.47 17.55 -9.78
CA MET A 83 10.85 17.43 -10.19
C MET A 83 11.16 18.50 -11.25
N PRO A 84 12.20 19.33 -11.06
CA PRO A 84 12.63 20.25 -12.09
C PRO A 84 13.06 19.50 -13.37
N ARG A 85 12.45 19.86 -14.52
CA ARG A 85 12.69 19.18 -15.81
C ARG A 85 14.18 19.00 -16.14
N LYS A 86 15.01 20.03 -15.87
CA LYS A 86 16.47 19.97 -16.10
C LYS A 86 17.16 18.85 -15.30
N LYS A 87 16.61 18.45 -14.16
CA LYS A 87 17.14 17.38 -13.30
C LYS A 87 16.60 16.00 -13.61
N ALA A 88 15.48 15.95 -14.31
CA ALA A 88 14.81 14.74 -14.79
C ALA A 88 15.07 14.47 -16.28
N THR A 89 16.05 15.13 -16.89
CA THR A 89 16.37 14.97 -18.32
C THR A 89 17.75 14.37 -18.50
N LYS A 90 17.84 13.27 -19.25
CA LYS A 90 19.10 12.60 -19.62
C LYS A 90 19.04 12.19 -21.10
N LYS A 91 19.96 12.71 -21.90
CA LYS A 91 20.04 12.42 -23.35
C LYS A 91 18.73 12.68 -24.13
N GLY A 92 17.94 13.67 -23.70
CA GLY A 92 16.66 14.01 -24.34
C GLY A 92 15.45 13.24 -23.78
N ASP A 93 15.66 12.21 -22.99
CA ASP A 93 14.65 11.48 -22.27
C ASP A 93 14.30 12.17 -20.96
N ILE A 94 13.00 12.25 -20.62
CA ILE A 94 12.46 12.98 -19.47
C ILE A 94 11.70 12.03 -18.59
N GLY A 95 12.18 11.85 -17.35
CA GLY A 95 11.54 10.99 -16.36
C GLY A 95 12.20 11.10 -14.99
N ILE A 96 11.48 10.74 -13.95
CA ILE A 96 11.98 10.73 -12.56
C ILE A 96 13.18 9.79 -12.42
N GLU A 97 13.21 8.70 -13.20
CA GLU A 97 14.31 7.73 -13.23
C GLU A 97 15.64 8.34 -13.65
N ASN A 98 15.61 9.44 -14.38
CA ASN A 98 16.81 10.18 -14.81
C ASN A 98 17.36 11.14 -13.75
N ALA A 99 16.60 11.39 -12.68
CA ALA A 99 17.01 12.27 -11.58
C ALA A 99 17.96 11.55 -10.61
N SER A 100 18.85 12.33 -9.97
CA SER A 100 19.65 11.76 -8.89
C SER A 100 18.78 11.47 -7.64
N PRO A 101 19.12 10.44 -6.85
CA PRO A 101 18.43 10.19 -5.58
C PRO A 101 18.43 11.40 -4.65
N GLU A 102 19.48 12.21 -4.64
CA GLU A 102 19.60 13.43 -3.85
C GLU A 102 18.58 14.49 -4.28
N ASP A 103 18.35 14.63 -5.59
CA ASP A 103 17.37 15.59 -6.10
C ASP A 103 15.95 15.16 -5.81
N VAL A 104 15.66 13.87 -5.95
CA VAL A 104 14.36 13.28 -5.56
C VAL A 104 14.12 13.47 -4.06
N LYS A 105 15.14 13.22 -3.22
CA LYS A 105 15.08 13.46 -1.78
C LYS A 105 14.71 14.89 -1.44
N LYS A 106 15.41 15.87 -2.03
CA LYS A 106 15.14 17.30 -1.82
C LYS A 106 13.73 17.74 -2.23
N VAL A 107 13.17 17.12 -3.26
CA VAL A 107 11.81 17.42 -3.70
C VAL A 107 10.78 16.86 -2.71
N LEU A 108 10.99 15.64 -2.23
CA LEU A 108 10.10 15.00 -1.26
C LEU A 108 10.15 15.67 0.12
N GLU A 109 11.32 16.09 0.59
CA GLU A 109 11.51 16.80 1.87
C GLU A 109 10.65 18.07 1.99
N LYS A 110 10.36 18.72 0.87
CA LYS A 110 9.54 19.95 0.85
C LYS A 110 8.05 19.72 1.09
N VAL A 111 7.56 18.52 0.84
CA VAL A 111 6.12 18.23 0.81
C VAL A 111 5.70 17.11 1.75
N CYS A 112 6.61 16.21 2.13
CA CYS A 112 6.28 15.06 2.96
C CYS A 112 5.96 15.44 4.41
N THR A 113 5.12 14.63 5.05
CA THR A 113 5.00 14.59 6.49
C THR A 113 5.94 13.52 7.03
N VAL A 114 6.78 13.88 8.00
CA VAL A 114 7.66 12.91 8.65
C VAL A 114 6.81 11.90 9.41
N LYS A 115 6.99 10.61 9.12
CA LYS A 115 6.33 9.53 9.86
C LYS A 115 6.91 9.52 11.29
N SER A 116 6.06 9.66 12.30
CA SER A 116 6.44 9.33 13.68
C SER A 116 6.85 7.86 13.75
N ASP A 117 7.89 7.54 14.51
CA ASP A 117 8.39 6.17 14.71
C ASP A 117 7.30 5.29 15.38
N GLY A 118 6.34 4.82 14.60
CA GLY A 118 5.46 3.72 14.96
C GLY A 118 6.17 2.41 14.62
N GLN A 119 6.25 1.48 15.58
CA GLN A 119 6.78 0.15 15.30
C GLN A 119 5.94 -0.53 14.22
N ASP A 120 6.62 -1.23 13.30
CA ASP A 120 5.94 -2.13 12.38
C ASP A 120 5.15 -3.17 13.19
N ILE A 121 3.84 -3.28 12.90
CA ILE A 121 2.93 -4.17 13.63
C ILE A 121 3.16 -5.63 13.23
N PHE A 122 3.53 -5.87 11.95
CA PHE A 122 3.75 -7.18 11.37
C PHE A 122 5.22 -7.43 11.08
N SER A 123 5.65 -8.67 11.26
CA SER A 123 6.97 -9.21 10.92
C SER A 123 6.87 -10.31 9.85
N LEU A 124 8.00 -10.75 9.29
CA LEU A 124 8.04 -11.94 8.42
C LEU A 124 7.60 -13.21 9.15
N GLU A 125 7.86 -13.31 10.44
CA GLU A 125 7.41 -14.42 11.28
C GLU A 125 5.89 -14.47 11.38
N ASP A 126 5.21 -13.33 11.47
CA ASP A 126 3.74 -13.27 11.45
C ASP A 126 3.19 -13.79 10.11
N LEU A 127 3.85 -13.48 8.98
CA LEU A 127 3.45 -13.97 7.67
C LEU A 127 3.69 -15.47 7.51
N ASP A 128 4.77 -15.98 8.05
CA ASP A 128 5.08 -17.42 8.06
C ASP A 128 4.04 -18.21 8.86
N LYS A 129 3.79 -17.81 10.11
CA LYS A 129 2.73 -18.38 10.98
C LYS A 129 1.34 -18.32 10.33
N ALA A 130 1.07 -17.29 9.55
CA ALA A 130 -0.16 -17.14 8.79
C ALA A 130 -0.23 -18.02 7.52
N GLY A 131 0.89 -18.63 7.09
CA GLY A 131 1.00 -19.39 5.84
C GLY A 131 1.03 -18.52 4.59
N LEU A 132 1.33 -17.22 4.74
CA LEU A 132 1.43 -16.27 3.63
C LEU A 132 2.80 -16.32 2.94
N ILE A 133 3.77 -17.00 3.54
CA ILE A 133 5.09 -17.33 2.96
C ILE A 133 5.44 -18.78 3.31
N GLY A 134 6.46 -19.34 2.67
CA GLY A 134 7.00 -20.67 3.01
C GLY A 134 6.17 -21.87 2.54
N THR A 135 4.96 -21.70 2.00
CA THR A 135 4.07 -22.78 1.54
C THR A 135 3.75 -22.67 0.05
N LYS A 136 3.33 -23.79 -0.56
CA LYS A 136 2.90 -23.81 -1.98
C LYS A 136 1.66 -22.95 -2.19
N GLU A 137 0.77 -22.90 -1.23
CA GLU A 137 -0.51 -22.18 -1.24
C GLU A 137 -0.36 -20.69 -0.88
N ALA A 138 0.82 -20.28 -0.41
CA ALA A 138 1.07 -18.93 0.08
C ALA A 138 0.73 -17.84 -0.95
N LYS A 139 0.96 -18.10 -2.24
CA LYS A 139 0.64 -17.15 -3.31
C LYS A 139 -0.87 -16.89 -3.37
N GLU A 140 -1.67 -17.95 -3.45
CA GLU A 140 -3.12 -17.87 -3.54
C GLU A 140 -3.72 -17.23 -2.26
N LEU A 141 -3.17 -17.57 -1.10
CA LEU A 141 -3.60 -17.00 0.17
C LEU A 141 -3.32 -15.49 0.24
N ARG A 142 -2.14 -15.04 -0.24
CA ARG A 142 -1.84 -13.59 -0.34
C ARG A 142 -2.78 -12.87 -1.29
N GLU A 143 -3.13 -13.47 -2.43
CA GLU A 143 -4.10 -12.89 -3.36
C GLU A 143 -5.46 -12.68 -2.69
N LYS A 144 -5.96 -13.70 -1.98
CA LYS A 144 -7.25 -13.64 -1.27
C LYS A 144 -7.24 -12.63 -0.12
N VAL A 145 -6.22 -12.69 0.72
CA VAL A 145 -6.07 -11.76 1.87
C VAL A 145 -5.90 -10.32 1.40
N GLY A 146 -5.06 -10.11 0.38
CA GLY A 146 -4.85 -8.78 -0.20
C GLY A 146 -6.10 -8.18 -0.85
N ALA A 147 -6.94 -9.02 -1.47
CA ALA A 147 -8.22 -8.58 -2.02
C ALA A 147 -9.22 -8.19 -0.92
N ILE A 148 -9.34 -8.99 0.15
CA ILE A 148 -10.25 -8.70 1.27
C ILE A 148 -9.83 -7.40 1.98
N LEU A 149 -8.53 -7.25 2.26
CA LEU A 149 -7.98 -6.07 2.90
C LEU A 149 -7.96 -4.82 1.99
N GLY A 150 -8.25 -4.98 0.69
CA GLY A 150 -8.15 -3.88 -0.29
C GLY A 150 -6.73 -3.34 -0.48
N ILE A 151 -5.69 -4.16 -0.22
CA ILE A 151 -4.28 -3.77 -0.37
C ILE A 151 -3.62 -4.39 -1.60
N GLY A 152 -4.40 -5.17 -2.36
CA GLY A 152 -3.95 -5.83 -3.58
C GLY A 152 -2.90 -6.91 -3.36
N TYR A 153 -2.50 -7.57 -4.45
CA TYR A 153 -1.50 -8.65 -4.43
C TYR A 153 -0.07 -8.13 -4.20
N GLY A 154 0.78 -9.01 -3.66
CA GLY A 154 2.22 -8.82 -3.53
C GLY A 154 2.95 -10.13 -3.22
N ASN A 155 4.27 -10.19 -3.46
CA ASN A 155 5.09 -11.24 -2.87
C ASN A 155 5.17 -11.07 -1.35
N GLY A 156 5.84 -11.99 -0.63
CA GLY A 156 5.90 -11.95 0.85
C GLY A 156 6.37 -10.59 1.40
N ASN A 157 7.47 -10.05 0.88
CA ASN A 157 8.00 -8.75 1.33
C ASN A 157 7.07 -7.58 0.97
N ALA A 158 6.45 -7.60 -0.21
CA ALA A 158 5.49 -6.59 -0.61
C ALA A 158 4.21 -6.65 0.25
N MET A 159 3.74 -7.85 0.60
CA MET A 159 2.60 -8.03 1.49
C MET A 159 2.91 -7.49 2.90
N LEU A 160 4.07 -7.82 3.46
CA LEU A 160 4.51 -7.30 4.76
C LEU A 160 4.53 -5.77 4.76
N LYS A 161 5.17 -5.18 3.74
CA LYS A 161 5.22 -3.72 3.60
C LYS A 161 3.81 -3.11 3.52
N LYS A 162 2.90 -3.72 2.76
CA LYS A 162 1.52 -3.25 2.64
C LYS A 162 0.75 -3.35 3.95
N LEU A 163 0.83 -4.48 4.67
CA LEU A 163 0.18 -4.64 5.97
C LEU A 163 0.60 -3.54 6.95
N ASN A 164 1.90 -3.26 7.04
CA ASN A 164 2.42 -2.19 7.91
C ASN A 164 2.10 -0.80 7.37
N SER A 165 2.20 -0.59 6.05
CA SER A 165 1.96 0.72 5.43
C SER A 165 0.51 1.16 5.47
N PHE A 166 -0.44 0.23 5.35
CA PHE A 166 -1.86 0.54 5.43
C PHE A 166 -2.42 0.50 6.86
N GLY A 167 -1.56 0.32 7.88
CA GLY A 167 -1.97 0.34 9.28
C GLY A 167 -2.99 -0.74 9.64
N ILE A 168 -2.92 -1.90 8.95
CA ILE A 168 -3.80 -3.04 9.24
C ILE A 168 -3.60 -3.48 10.68
N LYS A 169 -4.68 -3.66 11.44
CA LYS A 169 -4.62 -4.12 12.82
C LYS A 169 -4.42 -5.64 12.89
N LYS A 170 -3.69 -6.14 13.89
CA LYS A 170 -3.48 -7.61 14.06
C LYS A 170 -4.79 -8.36 14.20
N GLU A 171 -5.77 -7.78 14.88
CA GLU A 171 -7.08 -8.37 15.11
C GLU A 171 -7.86 -8.55 13.78
N GLU A 172 -7.87 -7.53 12.94
CA GLU A 172 -8.48 -7.56 11.60
C GLU A 172 -7.83 -8.65 10.73
N PHE A 173 -6.51 -8.72 10.74
CA PHE A 173 -5.75 -9.71 9.99
C PHE A 173 -6.05 -11.14 10.47
N ILE A 174 -6.06 -11.38 11.78
CA ILE A 174 -6.37 -12.69 12.37
C ILE A 174 -7.80 -13.11 12.02
N LEU A 175 -8.77 -12.20 12.10
CA LEU A 175 -10.16 -12.48 11.74
C LEU A 175 -10.28 -12.95 10.29
N ILE A 176 -9.60 -12.28 9.36
CA ILE A 176 -9.60 -12.66 7.94
C ILE A 176 -8.98 -14.05 7.72
N LEU A 177 -7.89 -14.37 8.42
CA LEU A 177 -7.26 -15.69 8.33
C LEU A 177 -8.17 -16.79 8.87
N LEU A 178 -8.86 -16.56 9.98
CA LEU A 178 -9.82 -17.50 10.56
C LEU A 178 -10.98 -17.75 9.59
N LEU A 179 -11.56 -16.71 9.03
CA LEU A 179 -12.62 -16.82 8.03
C LEU A 179 -12.18 -17.63 6.80
N LYS A 180 -10.92 -17.56 6.39
CA LYS A 180 -10.39 -18.29 5.23
C LYS A 180 -10.05 -19.75 5.53
N ARG A 181 -9.50 -20.07 6.70
CA ARG A 181 -9.23 -21.47 7.09
C ARG A 181 -10.47 -22.31 7.13
N GLN A 182 -11.63 -21.72 7.40
CA GLN A 182 -12.89 -22.46 7.54
C GLN A 182 -13.61 -22.74 6.24
N VAL A 183 -13.42 -21.95 5.20
CA VAL A 183 -13.91 -22.27 3.85
C VAL A 183 -13.28 -23.56 3.32
N VAL A 184 -12.08 -23.91 3.77
CA VAL A 184 -11.37 -25.16 3.41
C VAL A 184 -11.89 -26.37 4.22
N LEU A 185 -12.39 -26.16 5.45
CA LEU A 185 -12.91 -27.21 6.32
C LEU A 185 -14.41 -27.50 6.11
N HIS A 186 -15.06 -26.83 5.18
CA HIS A 186 -16.52 -26.81 5.01
C HIS A 186 -17.13 -28.09 4.39
N HIS A 187 -16.40 -29.18 4.32
CA HIS A 187 -16.99 -30.50 3.95
C HIS A 187 -17.39 -31.36 5.14
N SER A 188 -17.25 -30.92 6.41
CA SER A 188 -17.40 -31.86 7.52
C SER A 188 -18.10 -31.40 8.82
N ILE A 189 -18.53 -30.16 9.03
CA ILE A 189 -19.11 -29.76 10.35
C ILE A 189 -20.33 -28.83 10.24
N HIS A 190 -21.33 -29.08 11.08
CA HIS A 190 -22.61 -28.41 11.25
C HIS A 190 -22.61 -26.89 11.26
N PHE A 191 -23.15 -26.30 10.21
CA PHE A 191 -23.23 -24.86 9.89
C PHE A 191 -23.90 -23.96 10.96
N PRO A 192 -24.96 -24.35 11.68
CA PRO A 192 -25.69 -23.45 12.58
C PRO A 192 -24.92 -23.03 13.84
N LEU A 193 -24.22 -23.94 14.50
CA LEU A 193 -23.45 -23.67 15.73
C LEU A 193 -22.28 -22.71 15.49
N TYR A 194 -21.75 -22.72 14.29
CA TYR A 194 -20.62 -21.88 13.90
C TYR A 194 -21.02 -20.43 13.61
N ILE A 195 -22.16 -20.19 12.93
CA ILE A 195 -22.73 -18.85 12.74
C ILE A 195 -23.01 -18.21 14.10
N GLN A 196 -23.50 -18.99 15.06
CA GLN A 196 -23.77 -18.53 16.41
C GLN A 196 -22.47 -18.14 17.16
N PHE A 197 -21.40 -18.91 17.00
CA PHE A 197 -20.08 -18.60 17.55
C PHE A 197 -19.47 -17.33 16.93
N LEU A 198 -19.55 -17.16 15.59
CA LEU A 198 -19.10 -15.94 14.90
C LEU A 198 -19.90 -14.72 15.31
N ASN A 199 -21.20 -14.81 15.44
CA ASN A 199 -22.05 -13.71 15.88
C ASN A 199 -21.74 -13.32 17.34
N THR A 200 -21.41 -14.29 18.19
CA THR A 200 -21.00 -14.02 19.58
C THR A 200 -19.65 -13.31 19.63
N LEU A 201 -18.68 -13.76 18.84
CA LEU A 201 -17.35 -13.11 18.72
C LEU A 201 -17.46 -11.70 18.11
N LEU A 202 -18.27 -11.53 17.08
CA LEU A 202 -18.52 -10.23 16.45
C LEU A 202 -19.19 -9.25 17.41
N ASN A 203 -20.17 -9.73 18.19
CA ASN A 203 -20.86 -8.91 19.20
C ASN A 203 -19.94 -8.55 20.38
N GLN A 204 -19.09 -9.47 20.83
CA GLN A 204 -18.06 -9.15 21.83
C GLN A 204 -17.06 -8.13 21.32
N PHE A 205 -16.66 -8.24 20.05
CA PHE A 205 -15.74 -7.29 19.41
C PHE A 205 -16.39 -5.91 19.23
N LEU A 206 -17.65 -5.84 18.82
CA LEU A 206 -18.40 -4.58 18.70
C LEU A 206 -18.61 -3.92 20.08
N GLN A 207 -18.83 -4.68 21.13
CA GLN A 207 -18.93 -4.14 22.49
C GLN A 207 -17.61 -3.52 22.97
N VAL A 208 -16.46 -4.10 22.63
CA VAL A 208 -15.14 -3.53 22.99
C VAL A 208 -14.90 -2.21 22.23
N LEU A 209 -15.39 -2.07 21.00
CA LEU A 209 -15.24 -0.85 20.19
C LEU A 209 -16.18 0.29 20.61
N THR A 210 -17.28 -0.01 21.33
CA THR A 210 -18.23 1.02 21.80
C THR A 210 -17.89 1.56 23.20
N TYR A 211 -16.85 1.03 23.86
CA TYR A 211 -16.38 1.46 25.19
C TYR A 211 -15.04 2.23 25.15
N GLN A 212 -14.60 2.72 23.98
CA GLN A 212 -13.53 3.71 23.80
C GLN A 212 -14.09 4.96 23.13
#